data_8694226fce00c7e6a10e17e06e2534d5
#
_entry.id   8694226fce00c7e6a10e17e06e2534d5
#
_cell.length_a   1.000
_cell.length_b   1.000
_cell.length_c   1.000
_cell.angle_alpha   90.00
_cell.angle_beta   90.00
_cell.angle_gamma   90.00
#
_symmetry.space_group_name_H-M   'P 1'
#
loop_
_entity.id
_entity.type
_entity.pdbx_description
1 polymer ?
#
loop_
_entity_poly.entity_id
_entity_poly.type
_entity_poly.pdbx_seq_one_letter_code
_entity_poly.pdbx_strand_id
1 'polypeptide(L)'
;MMCPAERFFSDGDYWKSWSEVPDVTVDIDYALRAVRHDDRSVLDVPCGRGRLLKAVSRRAPGAALYGVDVNRQMVEQSRRDAPAARIQVGSVYAIPFRDESFDVVLCNESFMHFDEPRRALAELCRVSRERVYFSVTTRRQLNTLLRRLGLLAAGDVPHWTYDLEELQALLPEDFRWSITGGILLGRKALRLSHATHLRLHRSLGRLLPQPVLRAFGQSLFVYGWRM
;
A
#
# COMPACT_ATOMS: atom_id res chain seq x y z
N MET A 1 9.09 20.25 -8.87
CA MET A 1 9.10 20.74 -7.47
C MET A 1 8.44 19.67 -6.63
N MET A 2 9.06 19.22 -5.53
CA MET A 2 8.47 18.19 -4.64
C MET A 2 7.24 18.78 -3.93
N CYS A 3 6.15 18.02 -3.82
CA CYS A 3 4.99 18.43 -3.04
C CYS A 3 5.27 18.34 -1.53
N PRO A 4 4.43 18.94 -0.66
CA PRO A 4 4.64 18.95 0.79
C PRO A 4 4.80 17.57 1.40
N ALA A 5 3.95 16.60 1.02
CA ALA A 5 4.05 15.23 1.53
C ALA A 5 5.36 14.56 1.08
N GLU A 6 5.75 14.64 -0.19
CA GLU A 6 7.04 14.11 -0.64
C GLU A 6 8.22 14.70 0.12
N ARG A 7 8.19 16.00 0.41
CA ARG A 7 9.23 16.65 1.21
C ARG A 7 9.28 16.07 2.63
N PHE A 8 8.13 15.89 3.27
CA PHE A 8 8.04 15.26 4.59
C PHE A 8 8.66 13.86 4.60
N PHE A 9 8.33 13.05 3.58
CA PHE A 9 8.82 11.68 3.49
C PHE A 9 10.26 11.57 2.98
N SER A 10 10.78 12.55 2.19
CA SER A 10 12.15 12.51 1.71
C SER A 10 13.19 12.80 2.79
N ASP A 11 12.88 13.72 3.72
CA ASP A 11 13.85 14.28 4.65
C ASP A 11 13.63 13.80 6.10
N GLY A 12 12.48 13.22 6.39
CA GLY A 12 12.09 12.87 7.76
C GLY A 12 12.66 11.55 8.26
N ASP A 13 12.89 11.49 9.57
CA ASP A 13 13.29 10.29 10.33
C ASP A 13 12.09 9.38 10.68
N TYR A 14 10.90 9.65 10.13
CA TYR A 14 9.67 8.90 10.44
C TYR A 14 9.81 7.39 10.20
N TRP A 15 10.67 7.01 9.24
CA TRP A 15 10.94 5.62 8.88
C TRP A 15 11.52 4.80 10.03
N LYS A 16 12.17 5.43 11.01
CA LYS A 16 12.73 4.74 12.19
C LYS A 16 11.65 4.00 12.97
N SER A 17 10.44 4.55 13.03
CA SER A 17 9.29 3.91 13.69
C SER A 17 8.79 2.65 12.99
N TRP A 18 9.17 2.43 11.72
CA TRP A 18 8.79 1.28 10.91
C TRP A 18 9.87 0.19 10.85
N SER A 19 11.07 0.46 11.40
CA SER A 19 12.20 -0.48 11.38
C SER A 19 11.88 -1.84 12.04
N GLU A 20 11.00 -1.85 13.03
CA GLU A 20 10.60 -3.05 13.79
C GLU A 20 9.36 -3.78 13.23
N VAL A 21 8.75 -3.27 12.14
CA VAL A 21 7.57 -3.92 11.54
C VAL A 21 8.01 -5.19 10.79
N PRO A 22 7.44 -6.37 11.11
CA PRO A 22 7.84 -7.62 10.46
C PRO A 22 7.48 -7.67 8.98
N ASP A 23 8.13 -8.58 8.25
CA ASP A 23 7.96 -8.77 6.80
C ASP A 23 6.57 -9.29 6.40
N VAL A 24 5.80 -9.85 7.34
CA VAL A 24 4.47 -10.40 7.08
C VAL A 24 3.44 -9.70 7.95
N THR A 25 2.58 -8.94 7.32
CA THR A 25 1.50 -8.17 7.94
C THR A 25 0.22 -8.34 7.13
N VAL A 26 -0.91 -7.88 7.65
CA VAL A 26 -2.22 -8.02 6.97
C VAL A 26 -2.23 -7.28 5.64
N ASP A 27 -1.65 -6.08 5.59
CA ASP A 27 -1.51 -5.27 4.38
C ASP A 27 -0.72 -5.97 3.27
N ILE A 28 0.41 -6.60 3.62
CA ILE A 28 1.21 -7.40 2.67
C ILE A 28 0.42 -8.62 2.16
N ASP A 29 -0.33 -9.30 3.03
CA ASP A 29 -1.18 -10.43 2.62
C ASP A 29 -2.22 -10.01 1.55
N TYR A 30 -2.80 -8.81 1.70
CA TYR A 30 -3.70 -8.26 0.68
C TYR A 30 -2.95 -7.84 -0.60
N ALA A 31 -1.81 -7.19 -0.50
CA ALA A 31 -1.01 -6.80 -1.66
C ALA A 31 -0.58 -8.02 -2.51
N LEU A 32 -0.19 -9.11 -1.87
CA LEU A 32 0.21 -10.35 -2.55
C LEU A 32 -0.91 -11.02 -3.35
N ARG A 33 -2.19 -10.67 -3.12
CA ARG A 33 -3.31 -11.16 -3.96
C ARG A 33 -3.31 -10.58 -5.37
N ALA A 34 -2.68 -9.40 -5.55
CA ALA A 34 -2.48 -8.82 -6.88
C ALA A 34 -1.37 -9.51 -7.67
N VAL A 35 -0.46 -10.22 -6.98
CA VAL A 35 0.72 -10.87 -7.57
C VAL A 35 0.42 -12.31 -7.93
N ARG A 36 0.66 -12.67 -9.20
CA ARG A 36 0.60 -14.04 -9.71
C ARG A 36 1.98 -14.68 -9.67
N HIS A 37 2.02 -16.01 -9.62
CA HIS A 37 3.27 -16.76 -9.61
C HIS A 37 4.07 -16.60 -10.92
N ASP A 38 3.39 -16.38 -12.04
CA ASP A 38 3.91 -16.27 -13.40
C ASP A 38 4.16 -14.81 -13.83
N ASP A 39 4.02 -13.83 -12.95
CA ASP A 39 4.40 -12.44 -13.22
C ASP A 39 5.89 -12.35 -13.55
N ARG A 40 6.21 -11.61 -14.61
CA ARG A 40 7.59 -11.42 -15.08
C ARG A 40 8.24 -10.15 -14.52
N SER A 41 7.43 -9.15 -14.20
CA SER A 41 7.90 -7.83 -13.72
C SER A 41 6.95 -7.22 -12.71
N VAL A 42 7.50 -6.83 -11.55
CA VAL A 42 6.74 -6.24 -10.44
C VAL A 42 7.41 -4.95 -10.01
N LEU A 43 6.64 -3.88 -9.88
CA LEU A 43 7.07 -2.61 -9.30
C LEU A 43 6.36 -2.38 -7.97
N ASP A 44 7.11 -1.99 -6.95
CA ASP A 44 6.61 -1.47 -5.66
C ASP A 44 6.97 0.01 -5.53
N VAL A 45 5.99 0.89 -5.38
CA VAL A 45 6.18 2.36 -5.30
C VAL A 45 5.12 3.04 -4.43
N PRO A 46 5.52 3.73 -3.35
CA PRO A 46 6.86 3.76 -2.74
C PRO A 46 7.22 2.43 -2.07
N CYS A 47 8.45 1.97 -2.27
CA CYS A 47 8.84 0.64 -1.79
C CYS A 47 9.32 0.62 -0.33
N GLY A 48 9.51 1.78 0.29
CA GLY A 48 10.07 1.87 1.63
C GLY A 48 11.36 1.06 1.76
N ARG A 49 11.49 0.27 2.80
CA ARG A 49 12.63 -0.62 3.01
C ARG A 49 12.54 -1.98 2.30
N GLY A 50 11.64 -2.14 1.32
CA GLY A 50 11.57 -3.34 0.48
C GLY A 50 10.85 -4.55 1.09
N ARG A 51 10.05 -4.38 2.16
CA ARG A 51 9.31 -5.48 2.82
C ARG A 51 8.37 -6.22 1.86
N LEU A 52 7.62 -5.46 1.06
CA LEU A 52 6.71 -6.03 0.08
C LEU A 52 7.49 -6.75 -1.03
N LEU A 53 8.55 -6.16 -1.56
CA LEU A 53 9.41 -6.79 -2.57
C LEU A 53 10.01 -8.12 -2.08
N LYS A 54 10.43 -8.19 -0.82
CA LYS A 54 10.88 -9.43 -0.19
C LYS A 54 9.77 -10.49 -0.08
N ALA A 55 8.53 -10.08 0.13
CA ALA A 55 7.39 -11.00 0.13
C ALA A 55 7.03 -11.45 -1.31
N VAL A 56 7.09 -10.54 -2.28
CA VAL A 56 6.86 -10.80 -3.70
C VAL A 56 7.91 -11.78 -4.26
N SER A 57 9.18 -11.68 -3.87
CA SER A 57 10.23 -12.61 -4.34
C SER A 57 9.93 -14.08 -4.01
N ARG A 58 9.19 -14.33 -2.94
CA ARG A 58 8.73 -15.68 -2.56
C ARG A 58 7.46 -16.10 -3.31
N ARG A 59 6.61 -15.14 -3.69
CA ARG A 59 5.32 -15.36 -4.36
C ARG A 59 5.49 -15.57 -5.87
N ALA A 60 6.41 -14.81 -6.48
CA ALA A 60 6.76 -14.83 -7.89
C ALA A 60 8.29 -14.90 -8.04
N PRO A 61 8.93 -16.05 -7.81
CA PRO A 61 10.40 -16.18 -7.76
C PRO A 61 11.09 -15.93 -9.09
N GLY A 62 10.35 -16.01 -10.22
CA GLY A 62 10.86 -15.69 -11.55
C GLY A 62 10.73 -14.23 -11.96
N ALA A 63 10.06 -13.39 -11.16
CA ALA A 63 9.81 -12.00 -11.51
C ALA A 63 11.05 -11.12 -11.35
N ALA A 64 11.27 -10.21 -12.29
CA ALA A 64 12.17 -9.07 -12.11
C ALA A 64 11.50 -8.04 -11.18
N LEU A 65 12.13 -7.76 -10.06
CA LEU A 65 11.59 -6.89 -9.01
C LEU A 65 12.20 -5.50 -9.08
N TYR A 66 11.35 -4.50 -8.97
CA TYR A 66 11.75 -3.09 -9.00
C TYR A 66 11.11 -2.34 -7.83
N GLY A 67 11.85 -1.37 -7.28
CA GLY A 67 11.37 -0.49 -6.24
C GLY A 67 11.71 0.96 -6.51
N VAL A 68 10.79 1.85 -6.20
CA VAL A 68 10.99 3.30 -6.25
C VAL A 68 10.58 3.90 -4.90
N ASP A 69 11.40 4.76 -4.35
CA ASP A 69 11.06 5.54 -3.16
C ASP A 69 11.70 6.92 -3.23
N VAL A 70 11.03 7.93 -2.69
CA VAL A 70 11.55 9.30 -2.65
C VAL A 70 12.65 9.46 -1.60
N ASN A 71 12.63 8.63 -0.56
CA ASN A 71 13.58 8.67 0.55
C ASN A 71 14.83 7.85 0.26
N ARG A 72 15.99 8.53 0.17
CA ARG A 72 17.30 7.89 -0.11
C ARG A 72 17.67 6.81 0.92
N GLN A 73 17.38 7.05 2.19
CA GLN A 73 17.70 6.10 3.27
C GLN A 73 16.85 4.82 3.15
N MET A 74 15.57 4.96 2.75
CA MET A 74 14.70 3.83 2.43
C MET A 74 15.23 3.04 1.25
N VAL A 75 15.66 3.71 0.17
CA VAL A 75 16.28 3.06 -0.99
C VAL A 75 17.52 2.26 -0.59
N GLU A 76 18.40 2.83 0.21
CA GLU A 76 19.60 2.14 0.69
C GLU A 76 19.26 0.94 1.58
N GLN A 77 18.29 1.09 2.48
CA GLN A 77 17.82 -0.02 3.32
C GLN A 77 17.16 -1.10 2.46
N SER A 78 16.32 -0.72 1.50
CA SER A 78 15.64 -1.65 0.59
C SER A 78 16.63 -2.47 -0.23
N ARG A 79 17.73 -1.87 -0.69
CA ARG A 79 18.81 -2.60 -1.39
C ARG A 79 19.47 -3.66 -0.53
N ARG A 80 19.58 -3.43 0.78
CA ARG A 80 20.09 -4.42 1.73
C ARG A 80 19.09 -5.53 2.02
N ASP A 81 17.80 -5.15 2.23
CA ASP A 81 16.76 -6.07 2.68
C ASP A 81 16.15 -6.90 1.54
N ALA A 82 16.18 -6.37 0.31
CA ALA A 82 15.68 -7.02 -0.91
C ALA A 82 16.73 -7.01 -2.03
N PRO A 83 17.88 -7.69 -1.88
CA PRO A 83 19.03 -7.59 -2.80
C PRO A 83 18.72 -8.12 -4.22
N ALA A 84 17.68 -8.91 -4.40
CA ALA A 84 17.21 -9.36 -5.71
C ALA A 84 16.45 -8.30 -6.50
N ALA A 85 16.07 -7.18 -5.87
CA ALA A 85 15.30 -6.11 -6.51
C ALA A 85 16.20 -4.95 -6.95
N ARG A 86 15.80 -4.31 -8.06
CA ARG A 86 16.44 -3.10 -8.57
C ARG A 86 15.75 -1.88 -7.97
N ILE A 87 16.42 -1.21 -7.04
CA ILE A 87 15.84 -0.11 -6.27
C ILE A 87 16.47 1.22 -6.67
N GLN A 88 15.65 2.25 -6.90
CA GLN A 88 16.12 3.60 -7.22
C GLN A 88 15.32 4.68 -6.51
N VAL A 89 15.92 5.86 -6.38
CA VAL A 89 15.25 7.04 -5.87
C VAL A 89 14.35 7.62 -6.96
N GLY A 90 13.10 7.94 -6.61
CA GLY A 90 12.15 8.55 -7.54
C GLY A 90 10.85 8.93 -6.86
N SER A 91 10.05 9.74 -7.57
CA SER A 91 8.74 10.20 -7.12
C SER A 91 7.63 9.32 -7.68
N VAL A 92 6.58 9.09 -6.89
CA VAL A 92 5.33 8.46 -7.36
C VAL A 92 4.60 9.33 -8.39
N TYR A 93 4.85 10.64 -8.39
CA TYR A 93 4.24 11.59 -9.33
C TYR A 93 4.98 11.70 -10.67
N ALA A 94 6.13 11.03 -10.80
CA ALA A 94 6.93 10.94 -12.02
C ALA A 94 7.77 9.66 -11.94
N ILE A 95 7.11 8.52 -12.09
CA ILE A 95 7.74 7.20 -11.99
C ILE A 95 8.72 7.02 -13.16
N PRO A 96 10.03 6.76 -12.92
CA PRO A 96 11.08 6.84 -13.93
C PRO A 96 11.14 5.58 -14.82
N PHE A 97 9.99 5.13 -15.30
CA PHE A 97 9.84 4.01 -16.23
C PHE A 97 8.88 4.37 -17.36
N ARG A 98 9.01 3.67 -18.49
CA ARG A 98 8.12 3.81 -19.65
C ARG A 98 6.72 3.25 -19.32
N ASP A 99 5.75 3.64 -20.12
CA ASP A 99 4.40 3.11 -20.06
C ASP A 99 4.42 1.59 -20.16
N GLU A 100 3.50 0.93 -19.47
CA GLU A 100 3.27 -0.53 -19.53
C GLU A 100 4.53 -1.39 -19.30
N SER A 101 5.44 -0.92 -18.43
CA SER A 101 6.71 -1.61 -18.13
C SER A 101 6.56 -2.81 -17.22
N PHE A 102 5.48 -2.87 -16.41
CA PHE A 102 5.33 -3.86 -15.35
C PHE A 102 4.01 -4.62 -15.45
N ASP A 103 4.03 -5.93 -15.26
CA ASP A 103 2.83 -6.76 -15.23
C ASP A 103 1.93 -6.37 -14.05
N VAL A 104 2.54 -6.03 -12.92
CA VAL A 104 1.82 -5.50 -11.74
C VAL A 104 2.58 -4.37 -11.06
N VAL A 105 1.85 -3.32 -10.69
CA VAL A 105 2.35 -2.18 -9.92
C VAL A 105 1.65 -2.16 -8.56
N LEU A 106 2.45 -2.08 -7.50
CA LEU A 106 1.99 -2.14 -6.12
C LEU A 106 2.26 -0.80 -5.42
N CYS A 107 1.27 -0.30 -4.67
CA CYS A 107 1.39 0.87 -3.81
C CYS A 107 0.75 0.56 -2.45
N ASN A 108 1.53 -0.08 -1.57
CA ASN A 108 1.02 -0.60 -0.30
C ASN A 108 1.22 0.39 0.85
N GLU A 109 0.16 0.67 1.62
CA GLU A 109 0.16 1.53 2.82
C GLU A 109 0.78 2.92 2.61
N SER A 110 0.64 3.49 1.40
CA SER A 110 1.26 4.76 1.03
C SER A 110 0.31 5.74 0.34
N PHE A 111 -0.70 5.26 -0.37
CA PHE A 111 -1.61 6.11 -1.16
C PHE A 111 -2.32 7.18 -0.31
N MET A 112 -2.59 6.89 0.97
CA MET A 112 -3.18 7.82 1.92
C MET A 112 -2.26 9.02 2.28
N HIS A 113 -1.02 9.02 1.83
CA HIS A 113 -0.05 10.09 2.10
C HIS A 113 0.17 11.01 0.88
N PHE A 114 -0.53 10.82 -0.22
CA PHE A 114 -0.33 11.59 -1.44
C PHE A 114 -1.20 12.85 -1.47
N ASP A 115 -0.57 14.01 -1.69
CA ASP A 115 -1.26 15.30 -1.83
C ASP A 115 -2.01 15.41 -3.17
N GLU A 116 -1.47 14.76 -4.23
CA GLU A 116 -2.04 14.73 -5.59
C GLU A 116 -2.44 13.29 -5.98
N PRO A 117 -3.48 12.70 -5.35
CA PRO A 117 -3.80 11.27 -5.51
C PRO A 117 -4.17 10.90 -6.96
N ARG A 118 -4.83 11.81 -7.71
CA ARG A 118 -5.14 11.56 -9.13
C ARG A 118 -3.89 11.43 -9.98
N ARG A 119 -2.89 12.28 -9.75
CA ARG A 119 -1.61 12.25 -10.47
C ARG A 119 -0.82 11.00 -10.13
N ALA A 120 -0.74 10.65 -8.84
CA ALA A 120 -0.10 9.42 -8.41
C ALA A 120 -0.76 8.18 -9.03
N LEU A 121 -2.10 8.09 -9.00
CA LEU A 121 -2.82 6.97 -9.59
C LEU A 121 -2.62 6.90 -11.12
N ALA A 122 -2.62 8.04 -11.82
CA ALA A 122 -2.33 8.08 -13.25
C ALA A 122 -0.94 7.50 -13.57
N GLU A 123 0.09 7.83 -12.78
CA GLU A 123 1.43 7.29 -12.96
C GLU A 123 1.50 5.78 -12.64
N LEU A 124 0.83 5.32 -11.56
CA LEU A 124 0.72 3.89 -11.26
C LEU A 124 0.09 3.11 -12.43
N CYS A 125 -1.02 3.64 -12.96
CA CYS A 125 -1.71 3.06 -14.11
C CYS A 125 -0.86 3.14 -15.38
N ARG A 126 -0.18 4.26 -15.65
CA ARG A 126 0.66 4.46 -16.83
C ARG A 126 1.74 3.39 -16.95
N VAL A 127 2.46 3.12 -15.87
CA VAL A 127 3.58 2.16 -15.91
C VAL A 127 3.13 0.69 -15.77
N SER A 128 1.86 0.45 -15.45
CA SER A 128 1.28 -0.90 -15.35
C SER A 128 0.83 -1.40 -16.70
N ARG A 129 1.20 -2.63 -17.05
CA ARG A 129 0.74 -3.34 -18.24
C ARG A 129 -0.61 -4.04 -18.01
N GLU A 130 -0.78 -4.66 -16.84
CA GLU A 130 -1.95 -5.49 -16.57
C GLU A 130 -2.68 -5.10 -15.30
N ARG A 131 -1.96 -4.89 -14.18
CA ARG A 131 -2.59 -4.79 -12.87
C ARG A 131 -1.97 -3.71 -11.99
N VAL A 132 -2.85 -3.01 -11.27
CA VAL A 132 -2.49 -2.05 -10.23
C VAL A 132 -3.13 -2.48 -8.92
N TYR A 133 -2.37 -2.36 -7.84
CA TYR A 133 -2.88 -2.50 -6.47
C TYR A 133 -2.47 -1.28 -5.65
N PHE A 134 -3.40 -0.78 -4.86
CA PHE A 134 -3.08 0.18 -3.80
C PHE A 134 -4.00 0.03 -2.60
N SER A 135 -3.57 0.55 -1.45
CA SER A 135 -4.39 0.55 -0.23
C SER A 135 -4.62 1.97 0.27
N VAL A 136 -5.81 2.20 0.81
CA VAL A 136 -6.19 3.49 1.41
C VAL A 136 -6.81 3.27 2.79
N THR A 137 -6.75 4.30 3.62
CA THR A 137 -7.44 4.34 4.91
C THR A 137 -8.84 4.92 4.75
N THR A 138 -9.84 4.28 5.36
CA THR A 138 -11.21 4.74 5.29
C THR A 138 -11.50 5.86 6.29
N ARG A 139 -12.42 6.77 5.93
CA ARG A 139 -12.90 7.82 6.83
C ARG A 139 -13.81 7.29 7.95
N ARG A 140 -14.64 6.30 7.64
CA ARG A 140 -15.63 5.70 8.54
C ARG A 140 -15.09 4.51 9.34
N GLN A 141 -13.88 4.64 9.88
CA GLN A 141 -13.27 3.56 10.67
C GLN A 141 -13.87 3.49 12.08
N LEU A 142 -13.98 2.30 12.61
CA LEU A 142 -14.22 2.09 14.04
C LEU A 142 -13.17 2.81 14.90
N ASN A 143 -11.91 2.84 14.47
CA ASN A 143 -10.83 3.59 15.13
C ASN A 143 -11.12 5.11 15.23
N THR A 144 -11.77 5.71 14.23
CA THR A 144 -12.15 7.14 14.29
C THR A 144 -13.19 7.39 15.37
N LEU A 145 -14.16 6.50 15.52
CA LEU A 145 -15.12 6.57 16.60
C LEU A 145 -14.43 6.42 17.96
N LEU A 146 -13.55 5.44 18.12
CA LEU A 146 -12.80 5.20 19.36
C LEU A 146 -11.90 6.38 19.74
N ARG A 147 -11.28 7.04 18.74
CA ARG A 147 -10.52 8.29 18.98
C ARG A 147 -11.40 9.45 19.43
N ARG A 148 -12.58 9.64 18.80
CA ARG A 148 -13.55 10.66 19.24
C ARG A 148 -14.06 10.45 20.66
N LEU A 149 -14.09 9.20 21.11
CA LEU A 149 -14.44 8.83 22.49
C LEU A 149 -13.24 8.88 23.44
N GLY A 150 -12.06 9.35 23.00
CA GLY A 150 -10.85 9.42 23.83
C GLY A 150 -10.19 8.06 24.14
N LEU A 151 -10.63 6.99 23.48
CA LEU A 151 -10.14 5.62 23.72
C LEU A 151 -8.88 5.27 22.93
N LEU A 152 -8.48 6.10 21.95
CA LEU A 152 -7.27 5.92 21.14
C LEU A 152 -6.57 7.27 20.90
N ALA A 153 -5.24 7.27 20.93
CA ALA A 153 -4.43 8.44 20.61
C ALA A 153 -4.47 8.81 19.11
N ALA A 154 -4.27 10.10 18.80
CA ALA A 154 -4.07 10.59 17.45
C ALA A 154 -2.68 10.20 16.93
N GLY A 155 -2.52 10.12 15.60
CA GLY A 155 -1.20 9.93 14.93
C GLY A 155 -0.76 11.22 14.26
N ASP A 156 0.55 11.45 14.17
CA ASP A 156 1.16 12.71 13.71
C ASP A 156 1.61 12.70 12.23
N VAL A 157 1.42 11.59 11.50
CA VAL A 157 1.82 11.47 10.10
C VAL A 157 0.73 12.05 9.19
N PRO A 158 1.07 12.87 8.16
CA PRO A 158 0.10 13.32 7.16
C PRO A 158 -0.68 12.16 6.58
N HIS A 159 -2.02 12.22 6.67
CA HIS A 159 -2.85 11.06 6.41
C HIS A 159 -4.23 11.47 5.89
N TRP A 160 -4.46 11.16 4.62
CA TRP A 160 -5.75 11.37 3.98
C TRP A 160 -6.63 10.13 4.16
N THR A 161 -7.90 10.36 4.43
CA THR A 161 -8.89 9.27 4.53
C THR A 161 -9.93 9.42 3.44
N TYR A 162 -10.36 8.31 2.88
CA TYR A 162 -11.31 8.26 1.78
C TYR A 162 -12.61 7.60 2.22
N ASP A 163 -13.74 8.08 1.72
CA ASP A 163 -14.93 7.24 1.64
C ASP A 163 -14.99 6.49 0.30
N LEU A 164 -15.94 5.57 0.17
CA LEU A 164 -16.01 4.72 -1.00
C LEU A 164 -16.33 5.51 -2.28
N GLU A 165 -17.14 6.54 -2.16
CA GLU A 165 -17.60 7.39 -3.28
C GLU A 165 -16.46 8.26 -3.80
N GLU A 166 -15.74 8.94 -2.90
CA GLU A 166 -14.52 9.69 -3.22
C GLU A 166 -13.47 8.81 -3.89
N LEU A 167 -13.26 7.59 -3.36
CA LEU A 167 -12.32 6.65 -3.92
C LEU A 167 -12.72 6.22 -5.33
N GLN A 168 -14.00 5.87 -5.55
CA GLN A 168 -14.51 5.50 -6.86
C GLN A 168 -14.37 6.62 -7.90
N ALA A 169 -14.56 7.89 -7.49
CA ALA A 169 -14.39 9.06 -8.36
C ALA A 169 -12.92 9.32 -8.76
N LEU A 170 -11.96 8.68 -8.13
CA LEU A 170 -10.53 8.75 -8.50
C LEU A 170 -10.14 7.71 -9.56
N LEU A 171 -10.89 6.61 -9.67
CA LEU A 171 -10.49 5.43 -10.45
C LEU A 171 -10.62 5.69 -11.96
N PRO A 172 -9.55 5.50 -12.75
CA PRO A 172 -9.59 5.63 -14.21
C PRO A 172 -10.50 4.60 -14.87
N GLU A 173 -11.13 4.99 -15.99
CA GLU A 173 -12.08 4.15 -16.72
C GLU A 173 -11.42 3.04 -17.56
N ASP A 174 -10.15 3.18 -17.89
CA ASP A 174 -9.37 2.20 -18.67
C ASP A 174 -8.95 0.95 -17.87
N PHE A 175 -9.36 0.90 -16.58
CA PHE A 175 -9.19 -0.25 -15.72
C PHE A 175 -10.52 -0.71 -15.14
N ARG A 176 -10.70 -2.02 -15.03
CA ARG A 176 -11.77 -2.61 -14.21
C ARG A 176 -11.30 -2.71 -12.76
N TRP A 177 -12.07 -2.17 -11.83
CA TRP A 177 -11.68 -2.06 -10.43
C TRP A 177 -12.50 -2.98 -9.51
N SER A 178 -11.83 -3.49 -8.49
CA SER A 178 -12.44 -4.19 -7.36
C SER A 178 -11.92 -3.60 -6.05
N ILE A 179 -12.82 -3.32 -5.13
CA ILE A 179 -12.49 -2.75 -3.81
C ILE A 179 -12.87 -3.78 -2.75
N THR A 180 -11.90 -4.17 -1.93
CA THR A 180 -12.08 -5.12 -0.83
C THR A 180 -11.84 -4.40 0.50
N GLY A 181 -12.80 -4.49 1.41
CA GLY A 181 -12.62 -4.01 2.78
C GLY A 181 -11.79 -4.99 3.61
N GLY A 182 -11.00 -4.48 4.53
CA GLY A 182 -10.22 -5.29 5.47
C GLY A 182 -9.77 -4.51 6.70
N ILE A 183 -9.17 -5.20 7.65
CA ILE A 183 -8.65 -4.65 8.91
C ILE A 183 -9.70 -3.84 9.67
N LEU A 184 -10.61 -4.52 10.38
CA LEU A 184 -11.61 -3.86 11.21
C LEU A 184 -10.98 -3.05 12.35
N LEU A 185 -9.94 -3.59 12.99
CA LEU A 185 -9.23 -2.96 14.08
C LEU A 185 -7.72 -3.09 13.89
N GLY A 186 -7.02 -1.98 14.08
CA GLY A 186 -5.57 -1.96 14.04
C GLY A 186 -4.94 -2.82 15.16
N ARG A 187 -3.80 -3.42 14.89
CA ARG A 187 -3.06 -4.28 15.83
C ARG A 187 -2.82 -3.61 17.19
N LYS A 188 -2.44 -2.32 17.19
CA LYS A 188 -2.17 -1.55 18.40
C LYS A 188 -3.42 -1.41 19.29
N ALA A 189 -4.59 -1.21 18.69
CA ALA A 189 -5.86 -1.12 19.40
C ALA A 189 -6.21 -2.42 20.12
N LEU A 190 -5.88 -3.55 19.52
CA LEU A 190 -6.14 -4.88 20.09
C LEU A 190 -4.99 -5.43 20.95
N ARG A 191 -3.86 -4.71 21.03
CA ARG A 191 -2.63 -5.17 21.73
C ARG A 191 -2.16 -6.56 21.31
N LEU A 192 -2.37 -6.93 20.05
CA LEU A 192 -2.04 -8.25 19.51
C LEU A 192 -0.63 -8.30 18.91
N SER A 193 -0.04 -9.50 18.91
CA SER A 193 1.14 -9.77 18.07
C SER A 193 0.76 -9.70 16.57
N HIS A 194 1.72 -9.46 15.69
CA HIS A 194 1.48 -9.43 14.25
C HIS A 194 0.92 -10.76 13.71
N ALA A 195 1.42 -11.89 14.20
CA ALA A 195 0.95 -13.21 13.79
C ALA A 195 -0.51 -13.47 14.20
N THR A 196 -0.87 -13.10 15.44
CA THR A 196 -2.25 -13.26 15.95
C THR A 196 -3.20 -12.32 15.20
N HIS A 197 -2.79 -11.08 14.93
CA HIS A 197 -3.55 -10.11 14.17
C HIS A 197 -3.83 -10.61 12.75
N LEU A 198 -2.82 -11.16 12.07
CA LEU A 198 -2.96 -11.73 10.73
C LEU A 198 -3.95 -12.92 10.70
N ARG A 199 -3.84 -13.85 11.68
CA ARG A 199 -4.77 -15.00 11.80
C ARG A 199 -6.20 -14.53 12.02
N LEU A 200 -6.41 -13.58 12.92
CA LEU A 200 -7.72 -13.00 13.20
C LEU A 200 -8.33 -12.38 11.94
N HIS A 201 -7.57 -11.57 11.21
CA HIS A 201 -8.09 -10.92 10.00
C HIS A 201 -8.36 -11.88 8.85
N ARG A 202 -7.55 -12.93 8.68
CA ARG A 202 -7.85 -14.00 7.72
C ARG A 202 -9.16 -14.73 8.06
N SER A 203 -9.44 -14.96 9.34
CA SER A 203 -10.70 -15.58 9.79
C SER A 203 -11.89 -14.64 9.63
N LEU A 204 -11.77 -13.39 10.08
CA LEU A 204 -12.84 -12.39 9.95
C LEU A 204 -13.15 -12.07 8.48
N GLY A 205 -12.14 -12.01 7.62
CA GLY A 205 -12.33 -11.77 6.18
C GLY A 205 -13.08 -12.90 5.46
N ARG A 206 -13.13 -14.10 6.05
CA ARG A 206 -13.95 -15.23 5.56
C ARG A 206 -15.38 -15.21 6.11
N LEU A 207 -15.56 -14.67 7.30
CA LEU A 207 -16.85 -14.72 8.03
C LEU A 207 -17.70 -13.48 7.78
N LEU A 208 -17.08 -12.31 7.62
CA LEU A 208 -17.80 -11.05 7.48
C LEU A 208 -18.08 -10.71 6.01
N PRO A 209 -19.31 -10.27 5.68
CA PRO A 209 -19.64 -9.81 4.34
C PRO A 209 -18.82 -8.60 3.92
N GLN A 210 -18.42 -8.55 2.64
CA GLN A 210 -17.63 -7.42 2.10
C GLN A 210 -18.27 -6.03 2.30
N PRO A 211 -19.60 -5.84 2.22
CA PRO A 211 -20.22 -4.54 2.55
C PRO A 211 -19.90 -4.07 3.96
N VAL A 212 -19.89 -4.97 4.95
CA VAL A 212 -19.53 -4.64 6.34
C VAL A 212 -18.05 -4.24 6.46
N LEU A 213 -17.16 -5.00 5.82
CA LEU A 213 -15.72 -4.72 5.83
C LEU A 213 -15.39 -3.40 5.12
N ARG A 214 -16.10 -3.06 4.03
CA ARG A 214 -15.94 -1.78 3.33
C ARG A 214 -16.47 -0.59 4.14
N ALA A 215 -17.55 -0.79 4.87
CA ALA A 215 -18.19 0.28 5.65
C ALA A 215 -17.44 0.61 6.95
N PHE A 216 -16.89 -0.38 7.63
CA PHE A 216 -16.33 -0.25 8.97
C PHE A 216 -14.84 -0.62 9.07
N GLY A 217 -14.25 -1.14 7.99
CA GLY A 217 -12.84 -1.49 7.95
C GLY A 217 -11.94 -0.26 8.07
N GLN A 218 -10.74 -0.44 8.60
CA GLN A 218 -9.71 0.58 8.66
C GLN A 218 -9.11 0.88 7.29
N SER A 219 -8.97 -0.15 6.46
CA SER A 219 -8.33 -0.05 5.15
C SER A 219 -9.22 -0.62 4.06
N LEU A 220 -9.17 0.02 2.88
CA LEU A 220 -9.66 -0.53 1.62
C LEU A 220 -8.48 -0.92 0.75
N PHE A 221 -8.58 -2.09 0.14
CA PHE A 221 -7.61 -2.65 -0.79
C PHE A 221 -8.21 -2.62 -2.19
N VAL A 222 -7.55 -1.91 -3.09
CA VAL A 222 -8.05 -1.61 -4.43
C VAL A 222 -7.21 -2.36 -5.44
N TYR A 223 -7.88 -3.09 -6.31
CA TYR A 223 -7.28 -3.90 -7.37
C TYR A 223 -7.83 -3.44 -8.70
N GLY A 224 -6.95 -3.10 -9.64
CA GLY A 224 -7.27 -2.72 -11.00
C GLY A 224 -6.69 -3.68 -12.01
N TRP A 225 -7.46 -3.97 -13.06
CA TRP A 225 -7.05 -4.75 -14.23
C TRP A 225 -7.27 -3.91 -15.47
N ARG A 226 -6.24 -3.73 -16.27
CA ARG A 226 -6.33 -3.02 -17.54
C ARG A 226 -7.31 -3.75 -18.48
N MET A 227 -8.18 -2.98 -19.11
CA MET A 227 -9.18 -3.49 -20.05
C MET A 227 -8.62 -3.63 -21.48
#